data_105a4e25ba8ef25363eadc5245a56aef
#
_entry.id   105a4e25ba8ef25363eadc5245a56aef
#
_cell.length_a   1.000
_cell.length_b   1.000
_cell.length_c   1.000
_cell.angle_alpha   90.00
_cell.angle_beta   90.00
_cell.angle_gamma   90.00
#
_symmetry.space_group_name_H-M   'P 1'
#
loop_
_entity.id
_entity.type
_entity.pdbx_description
1 polymer ?
#
loop_
_entity_poly.entity_id
_entity_poly.type
_entity_poly.pdbx_seq_one_letter_code
_entity_poly.pdbx_strand_id
1 'polypeptide(L)'
;MRIISRQKAIYFFLSLGVCLAGLAVAVGSGWIILNWREGIRVFLGIIFFGAIAAGLVLNTIFLIREIRRNEQHDSFINAVTHELKTPIASIRLYLQTLQRLDVEEAQRRQFYELMLLDTERLLHTVEQVLKAGEAAHKKSSPQRLPVEFDALVRECLELARTRHHLQTSDLEYRESLFSSVSLQSGSLQNGPLQNGGGACVLGDPEELRTAVSNLLDNAVKYSPDGVRISVELAAAEEDRLVLRVRDQGVGIPEQELKRIFKRFYRVTQRSLSQVKGTGLGLFIVRSIARKHGGRVFAQSDGAGKGTTVTFELPRRVA
;
A
#
# COMPACT_ATOMS: atom_id res chain seq x y z
N MET A 1 9.22 13.47 -20.36
CA MET A 1 9.00 14.94 -20.60
C MET A 1 7.77 15.52 -19.86
N ARG A 2 6.62 14.82 -19.70
CA ARG A 2 5.42 15.32 -19.00
C ARG A 2 5.59 15.59 -17.49
N ILE A 3 6.42 14.81 -16.76
CA ILE A 3 6.60 14.94 -15.30
C ILE A 3 7.30 16.26 -14.93
N ILE A 4 8.31 16.67 -15.70
CA ILE A 4 9.07 17.91 -15.46
C ILE A 4 8.18 19.15 -15.68
N SER A 5 7.22 19.09 -16.61
CA SER A 5 6.30 20.20 -16.87
C SER A 5 5.30 20.40 -15.72
N ARG A 6 4.87 19.33 -15.04
CA ARG A 6 3.89 19.39 -13.94
C ARG A 6 4.50 19.85 -12.62
N GLN A 7 5.71 19.44 -12.29
CA GLN A 7 6.43 20.01 -11.13
C GLN A 7 6.62 21.52 -11.31
N LYS A 8 6.95 21.96 -12.52
CA LYS A 8 6.99 23.39 -12.87
C LYS A 8 5.64 24.07 -12.67
N ALA A 9 4.53 23.41 -13.01
CA ALA A 9 3.18 23.94 -12.79
C ALA A 9 2.86 24.08 -11.28
N ILE A 10 3.23 23.13 -10.44
CA ILE A 10 3.05 23.23 -8.99
C ILE A 10 3.83 24.42 -8.43
N TYR A 11 5.10 24.56 -8.80
CA TYR A 11 5.92 25.70 -8.37
C TYR A 11 5.37 27.03 -8.92
N PHE A 12 4.86 27.04 -10.15
CA PHE A 12 4.22 28.23 -10.74
C PHE A 12 2.97 28.64 -9.96
N PHE A 13 2.04 27.71 -9.69
CA PHE A 13 0.83 28.04 -8.93
C PHE A 13 1.13 28.39 -7.48
N LEU A 14 2.14 27.79 -6.88
CA LEU A 14 2.59 28.13 -5.53
C LEU A 14 3.17 29.55 -5.50
N SER A 15 4.07 29.89 -6.42
CA SER A 15 4.68 31.23 -6.50
C SER A 15 3.65 32.29 -6.83
N LEU A 16 2.72 31.98 -7.75
CA LEU A 16 1.61 32.89 -8.08
C LEU A 16 0.72 33.14 -6.87
N GLY A 17 0.35 32.08 -6.12
CA GLY A 17 -0.47 32.19 -4.91
C GLY A 17 0.21 33.03 -3.83
N VAL A 18 1.52 32.84 -3.62
CA VAL A 18 2.32 33.62 -2.66
C VAL A 18 2.40 35.09 -3.12
N CYS A 19 2.66 35.35 -4.40
CA CYS A 19 2.69 36.71 -4.96
C CYS A 19 1.34 37.43 -4.81
N LEU A 20 0.22 36.76 -5.14
CA LEU A 20 -1.11 37.33 -4.99
C LEU A 20 -1.50 37.61 -3.53
N ALA A 21 -1.13 36.70 -2.62
CA ALA A 21 -1.33 36.90 -1.18
C ALA A 21 -0.49 38.09 -0.67
N GLY A 22 0.77 38.20 -1.09
CA GLY A 22 1.65 39.33 -0.77
C GLY A 22 1.09 40.67 -1.30
N LEU A 23 0.56 40.68 -2.54
CA LEU A 23 -0.07 41.85 -3.11
C LEU A 23 -1.33 42.25 -2.33
N ALA A 24 -2.18 41.29 -1.94
CA ALA A 24 -3.37 41.56 -1.13
C ALA A 24 -3.01 42.16 0.23
N VAL A 25 -1.94 41.66 0.87
CA VAL A 25 -1.42 42.26 2.11
C VAL A 25 -0.88 43.66 1.91
N ALA A 26 -0.12 43.91 0.84
CA ALA A 26 0.43 45.23 0.51
C ALA A 26 -0.66 46.27 0.24
N VAL A 27 -1.69 45.91 -0.57
CA VAL A 27 -2.84 46.78 -0.83
C VAL A 27 -3.65 47.00 0.45
N GLY A 28 -3.85 45.96 1.27
CA GLY A 28 -4.55 46.07 2.54
C GLY A 28 -3.83 46.96 3.55
N SER A 29 -2.50 46.89 3.66
CA SER A 29 -1.71 47.79 4.52
C SER A 29 -1.75 49.24 4.02
N GLY A 30 -1.70 49.47 2.70
CA GLY A 30 -1.89 50.78 2.11
C GLY A 30 -3.27 51.39 2.42
N TRP A 31 -4.34 50.57 2.30
CA TRP A 31 -5.69 50.97 2.67
C TRP A 31 -5.79 51.36 4.16
N ILE A 32 -5.21 50.60 5.07
CA ILE A 32 -5.18 50.89 6.52
C ILE A 32 -4.50 52.26 6.76
N ILE A 33 -3.34 52.49 6.16
CA ILE A 33 -2.57 53.76 6.31
C ILE A 33 -3.37 54.96 5.81
N LEU A 34 -4.01 54.84 4.65
CA LEU A 34 -4.81 55.93 4.08
C LEU A 34 -6.05 56.28 4.92
N ASN A 35 -6.67 55.31 5.55
CA ASN A 35 -7.93 55.47 6.29
C ASN A 35 -7.73 55.44 7.82
N TRP A 36 -6.50 55.59 8.31
CA TRP A 36 -6.16 55.44 9.76
C TRP A 36 -7.03 56.21 10.71
N ARG A 37 -7.55 57.37 10.31
CA ARG A 37 -8.42 58.21 11.18
C ARG A 37 -9.90 57.75 11.21
N GLU A 38 -10.29 56.81 10.35
CA GLU A 38 -11.69 56.37 10.25
C GLU A 38 -11.78 54.88 10.67
N GLY A 39 -11.90 54.64 11.98
CA GLY A 39 -11.84 53.32 12.60
C GLY A 39 -12.75 52.26 11.96
N ILE A 40 -13.98 52.63 11.56
CA ILE A 40 -14.93 51.72 10.90
C ILE A 40 -14.41 51.25 9.54
N ARG A 41 -13.84 52.14 8.72
CA ARG A 41 -13.29 51.80 7.38
C ARG A 41 -12.06 50.92 7.53
N VAL A 42 -11.19 51.20 8.47
CA VAL A 42 -10.03 50.36 8.79
C VAL A 42 -10.47 48.95 9.18
N PHE A 43 -11.43 48.83 10.09
CA PHE A 43 -11.95 47.54 10.53
C PHE A 43 -12.55 46.71 9.37
N LEU A 44 -13.40 47.32 8.55
CA LEU A 44 -13.97 46.69 7.37
C LEU A 44 -12.88 46.28 6.33
N GLY A 45 -11.83 47.11 6.16
CA GLY A 45 -10.69 46.81 5.29
C GLY A 45 -9.92 45.60 5.77
N ILE A 46 -9.65 45.49 7.06
CA ILE A 46 -8.94 44.32 7.63
C ILE A 46 -9.72 43.03 7.36
N ILE A 47 -11.03 43.05 7.60
CA ILE A 47 -11.89 41.88 7.34
C ILE A 47 -11.88 41.52 5.86
N PHE A 48 -12.06 42.51 4.98
CA PHE A 48 -12.15 42.31 3.53
C PHE A 48 -10.83 41.77 2.94
N PHE A 49 -9.69 42.41 3.22
CA PHE A 49 -8.39 41.94 2.73
C PHE A 49 -7.96 40.64 3.38
N GLY A 50 -8.31 40.42 4.66
CA GLY A 50 -8.10 39.14 5.35
C GLY A 50 -8.88 37.98 4.70
N ALA A 51 -10.13 38.21 4.33
CA ALA A 51 -10.95 37.23 3.62
C ALA A 51 -10.39 36.91 2.21
N ILE A 52 -9.91 37.91 1.48
CA ILE A 52 -9.25 37.73 0.16
C ILE A 52 -7.98 36.90 0.33
N ALA A 53 -7.11 37.25 1.27
CA ALA A 53 -5.87 36.50 1.53
C ALA A 53 -6.14 35.05 1.91
N ALA A 54 -7.10 34.80 2.82
CA ALA A 54 -7.52 33.47 3.21
C ALA A 54 -8.08 32.68 2.01
N GLY A 55 -8.92 33.29 1.17
CA GLY A 55 -9.47 32.70 -0.06
C GLY A 55 -8.38 32.29 -1.05
N LEU A 56 -7.37 33.13 -1.25
CA LEU A 56 -6.23 32.86 -2.14
C LEU A 56 -5.39 31.68 -1.60
N VAL A 57 -5.11 31.62 -0.30
CA VAL A 57 -4.38 30.52 0.32
C VAL A 57 -5.16 29.20 0.17
N LEU A 58 -6.46 29.21 0.48
CA LEU A 58 -7.31 28.01 0.34
C LEU A 58 -7.39 27.54 -1.11
N ASN A 59 -7.55 28.44 -2.07
CA ASN A 59 -7.56 28.14 -3.49
C ASN A 59 -6.22 27.52 -3.95
N THR A 60 -5.10 28.08 -3.49
CA THR A 60 -3.76 27.53 -3.82
C THR A 60 -3.58 26.12 -3.26
N ILE A 61 -4.00 25.90 -2.01
CA ILE A 61 -3.96 24.56 -1.38
C ILE A 61 -4.84 23.57 -2.15
N PHE A 62 -6.04 24.00 -2.56
CA PHE A 62 -6.97 23.18 -3.36
C PHE A 62 -6.37 22.80 -4.70
N LEU A 63 -5.81 23.74 -5.44
CA LEU A 63 -5.15 23.52 -6.73
C LEU A 63 -3.97 22.55 -6.61
N ILE A 64 -3.12 22.72 -5.62
CA ILE A 64 -1.98 21.81 -5.39
C ILE A 64 -2.48 20.39 -5.08
N ARG A 65 -3.53 20.25 -4.27
CA ARG A 65 -4.13 18.94 -3.97
C ARG A 65 -4.72 18.28 -5.22
N GLU A 66 -5.40 19.06 -6.06
CA GLU A 66 -6.00 18.55 -7.30
C GLU A 66 -4.94 18.10 -8.32
N ILE A 67 -3.87 18.89 -8.50
CA ILE A 67 -2.75 18.50 -9.36
C ILE A 67 -2.11 17.19 -8.88
N ARG A 68 -1.85 17.05 -7.57
CA ARG A 68 -1.29 15.83 -7.00
C ARG A 68 -2.23 14.63 -7.15
N ARG A 69 -3.52 14.84 -7.05
CA ARG A 69 -4.53 13.80 -7.25
C ARG A 69 -4.54 13.32 -8.70
N ASN A 70 -4.47 14.23 -9.65
CA ASN A 70 -4.39 13.92 -11.08
C ASN A 70 -3.08 13.21 -11.44
N GLU A 71 -1.94 13.58 -10.83
CA GLU A 71 -0.67 12.87 -11.02
C GLU A 71 -0.76 11.40 -10.58
N GLN A 72 -1.41 11.13 -9.45
CA GLN A 72 -1.61 9.77 -8.98
C GLN A 72 -2.51 8.96 -9.93
N HIS A 73 -3.55 9.59 -10.48
CA HIS A 73 -4.47 8.95 -11.42
C HIS A 73 -3.77 8.62 -12.75
N ASP A 74 -2.99 9.56 -13.32
CA ASP A 74 -2.23 9.33 -14.55
C ASP A 74 -1.15 8.25 -14.38
N SER A 75 -0.45 8.26 -13.23
CA SER A 75 0.53 7.24 -12.89
C SER A 75 -0.10 5.85 -12.81
N PHE A 76 -1.33 5.76 -12.27
CA PHE A 76 -2.11 4.54 -12.23
C PHE A 76 -2.45 4.02 -13.64
N ILE A 77 -3.08 4.86 -14.46
CA ILE A 77 -3.47 4.45 -15.83
C ILE A 77 -2.24 3.96 -16.59
N ASN A 78 -1.12 4.66 -16.48
CA ASN A 78 0.12 4.26 -17.14
C ASN A 78 0.67 2.94 -16.59
N ALA A 79 0.66 2.74 -15.26
CA ALA A 79 1.13 1.50 -14.64
C ALA A 79 0.26 0.30 -15.03
N VAL A 80 -1.07 0.42 -14.91
CA VAL A 80 -2.01 -0.63 -15.29
C VAL A 80 -1.91 -0.94 -16.78
N THR A 81 -1.87 0.08 -17.64
CA THR A 81 -1.73 -0.10 -19.09
C THR A 81 -0.44 -0.84 -19.42
N HIS A 82 0.66 -0.51 -18.75
CA HIS A 82 1.94 -1.19 -18.97
C HIS A 82 1.91 -2.65 -18.50
N GLU A 83 1.35 -2.91 -17.30
CA GLU A 83 1.24 -4.27 -16.75
C GLU A 83 0.28 -5.17 -17.57
N LEU A 84 -0.74 -4.59 -18.22
CA LEU A 84 -1.62 -5.32 -19.12
C LEU A 84 -1.00 -5.52 -20.52
N LYS A 85 -0.30 -4.50 -21.06
CA LYS A 85 0.25 -4.53 -22.41
C LYS A 85 1.32 -5.61 -22.58
N THR A 86 2.15 -5.85 -21.57
CA THR A 86 3.26 -6.82 -21.64
C THR A 86 2.77 -8.26 -21.87
N PRO A 87 1.88 -8.83 -21.02
CA PRO A 87 1.38 -10.19 -21.24
C PRO A 87 0.52 -10.30 -22.50
N ILE A 88 -0.25 -9.27 -22.87
CA ILE A 88 -1.01 -9.26 -24.12
C ILE A 88 -0.06 -9.34 -25.33
N ALA A 89 1.05 -8.59 -25.33
CA ALA A 89 2.03 -8.61 -26.42
C ALA A 89 2.74 -9.97 -26.50
N SER A 90 3.04 -10.59 -25.35
CA SER A 90 3.64 -11.93 -25.26
C SER A 90 2.72 -12.99 -25.84
N ILE A 91 1.47 -13.06 -25.38
CA ILE A 91 0.46 -13.99 -25.89
C ILE A 91 0.29 -13.82 -27.41
N ARG A 92 0.17 -12.57 -27.87
CA ARG A 92 0.04 -12.28 -29.29
C ARG A 92 1.27 -12.77 -30.10
N LEU A 93 2.47 -12.59 -29.56
CA LEU A 93 3.70 -13.04 -30.22
C LEU A 93 3.70 -14.56 -30.37
N TYR A 94 3.42 -15.32 -29.29
CA TYR A 94 3.37 -16.79 -29.35
C TYR A 94 2.29 -17.27 -30.32
N LEU A 95 1.10 -16.69 -30.32
CA LEU A 95 0.04 -17.01 -31.27
C LEU A 95 0.47 -16.75 -32.73
N GLN A 96 1.12 -15.61 -33.01
CA GLN A 96 1.62 -15.28 -34.34
C GLN A 96 2.75 -16.22 -34.77
N THR A 97 3.60 -16.67 -33.85
CA THR A 97 4.66 -17.65 -34.12
C THR A 97 4.05 -18.99 -34.48
N LEU A 98 3.07 -19.49 -33.72
CA LEU A 98 2.35 -20.72 -33.99
C LEU A 98 1.55 -20.71 -35.29
N GLN A 99 1.10 -19.55 -35.75
CA GLN A 99 0.39 -19.40 -37.03
C GLN A 99 1.32 -19.38 -38.25
N ARG A 100 2.58 -18.92 -38.09
CA ARG A 100 3.49 -18.67 -39.21
C ARG A 100 4.56 -19.71 -39.37
N LEU A 101 4.90 -20.41 -38.30
CA LEU A 101 5.99 -21.39 -38.30
C LEU A 101 5.45 -22.76 -37.91
N ASP A 102 5.97 -23.77 -38.56
CA ASP A 102 5.77 -25.16 -38.12
C ASP A 102 6.71 -25.40 -36.95
N VAL A 103 6.11 -25.44 -35.73
CA VAL A 103 6.85 -25.52 -34.49
C VAL A 103 6.77 -26.92 -33.94
N GLU A 104 7.92 -27.44 -33.49
CA GLU A 104 8.02 -28.76 -32.87
C GLU A 104 7.04 -28.90 -31.68
N GLU A 105 6.47 -30.09 -31.49
CA GLU A 105 5.42 -30.37 -30.50
C GLU A 105 5.84 -29.96 -29.06
N ALA A 106 7.10 -30.21 -28.68
CA ALA A 106 7.63 -29.81 -27.38
C ALA A 106 7.62 -28.29 -27.20
N GLN A 107 8.03 -27.54 -28.21
CA GLN A 107 8.05 -26.07 -28.19
C GLN A 107 6.64 -25.49 -28.26
N ARG A 108 5.72 -26.16 -28.97
CA ARG A 108 4.28 -25.79 -29.00
C ARG A 108 3.65 -25.86 -27.62
N ARG A 109 3.90 -26.93 -26.86
CA ARG A 109 3.44 -27.07 -25.47
C ARG A 109 4.01 -26.01 -24.58
N GLN A 110 5.27 -25.70 -24.68
CA GLN A 110 5.92 -24.62 -23.92
C GLN A 110 5.25 -23.26 -24.20
N PHE A 111 4.90 -22.96 -25.46
CA PHE A 111 4.21 -21.71 -25.79
C PHE A 111 2.80 -21.65 -25.17
N TYR A 112 2.07 -22.76 -25.16
CA TYR A 112 0.77 -22.82 -24.48
C TYR A 112 0.88 -22.59 -22.98
N GLU A 113 1.87 -23.16 -22.30
CA GLU A 113 2.12 -22.93 -20.88
C GLU A 113 2.46 -21.46 -20.59
N LEU A 114 3.32 -20.85 -21.40
CA LEU A 114 3.67 -19.43 -21.26
C LEU A 114 2.45 -18.50 -21.48
N MET A 115 1.61 -18.82 -22.48
CA MET A 115 0.39 -18.05 -22.71
C MET A 115 -0.61 -18.19 -21.55
N LEU A 116 -0.71 -19.38 -20.97
CA LEU A 116 -1.58 -19.62 -19.80
C LEU A 116 -1.09 -18.79 -18.60
N LEU A 117 0.21 -18.83 -18.29
CA LEU A 117 0.82 -18.01 -17.24
C LEU A 117 0.59 -16.50 -17.44
N ASP A 118 0.71 -16.02 -18.69
CA ASP A 118 0.45 -14.61 -18.99
C ASP A 118 -1.04 -14.25 -18.85
N THR A 119 -1.94 -15.19 -19.15
CA THR A 119 -3.39 -15.02 -18.94
C THR A 119 -3.74 -14.94 -17.44
N GLU A 120 -3.17 -15.79 -16.61
CA GLU A 120 -3.32 -15.76 -15.15
C GLU A 120 -2.80 -14.43 -14.56
N ARG A 121 -1.66 -13.95 -15.06
CA ARG A 121 -1.10 -12.65 -14.68
C ARG A 121 -2.03 -11.49 -15.04
N LEU A 122 -2.69 -11.54 -16.22
CA LEU A 122 -3.69 -10.56 -16.62
C LEU A 122 -4.88 -10.57 -15.66
N LEU A 123 -5.43 -11.75 -15.36
CA LEU A 123 -6.56 -11.90 -14.45
C LEU A 123 -6.22 -11.33 -13.07
N HIS A 124 -5.06 -11.69 -12.52
CA HIS A 124 -4.60 -11.16 -11.23
C HIS A 124 -4.49 -9.63 -11.23
N THR A 125 -3.98 -9.04 -12.32
CA THR A 125 -3.87 -7.57 -12.44
C THR A 125 -5.25 -6.91 -12.46
N VAL A 126 -6.21 -7.46 -13.18
CA VAL A 126 -7.60 -6.98 -13.22
C VAL A 126 -8.26 -7.07 -11.85
N GLU A 127 -8.13 -8.20 -11.16
CA GLU A 127 -8.65 -8.38 -9.81
C GLU A 127 -8.07 -7.38 -8.81
N GLN A 128 -6.76 -7.12 -8.86
CA GLN A 128 -6.13 -6.10 -8.02
C GLN A 128 -6.71 -4.70 -8.26
N VAL A 129 -6.97 -4.34 -9.52
CA VAL A 129 -7.60 -3.07 -9.88
C VAL A 129 -9.01 -2.97 -9.31
N LEU A 130 -9.82 -4.03 -9.46
CA LEU A 130 -11.18 -4.09 -8.93
C LEU A 130 -11.20 -4.01 -7.40
N LYS A 131 -10.38 -4.82 -6.71
CA LYS A 131 -10.25 -4.78 -5.24
C LYS A 131 -9.80 -3.40 -4.73
N ALA A 132 -8.88 -2.74 -5.43
CA ALA A 132 -8.45 -1.38 -5.09
C ALA A 132 -9.56 -0.33 -5.33
N GLY A 133 -10.42 -0.54 -6.33
CA GLY A 133 -11.62 0.27 -6.57
C GLY A 133 -12.65 0.10 -5.45
N GLU A 134 -12.95 -1.12 -5.08
CA GLU A 134 -13.86 -1.44 -3.99
C GLU A 134 -13.38 -0.92 -2.64
N ALA A 135 -12.09 -1.10 -2.33
CA ALA A 135 -11.47 -0.60 -1.11
C ALA A 135 -11.57 0.93 -0.97
N ALA A 136 -11.66 1.68 -2.09
CA ALA A 136 -11.82 3.13 -2.10
C ALA A 136 -13.27 3.59 -1.87
N HIS A 137 -14.27 2.77 -2.22
CA HIS A 137 -15.68 3.18 -2.25
C HIS A 137 -16.58 2.57 -1.19
N LYS A 138 -16.22 1.40 -0.65
CA LYS A 138 -17.11 0.70 0.27
C LYS A 138 -17.04 1.22 1.71
N LYS A 139 -18.08 1.91 2.13
CA LYS A 139 -18.52 2.04 3.53
C LYS A 139 -19.29 0.80 4.04
N SER A 140 -19.31 -0.31 3.31
CA SER A 140 -20.01 -1.51 3.77
C SER A 140 -19.27 -2.08 4.97
N SER A 141 -19.99 -2.29 6.06
CA SER A 141 -19.52 -3.07 7.20
C SER A 141 -19.06 -4.44 6.70
N PRO A 142 -17.81 -4.86 7.00
CA PRO A 142 -17.39 -6.21 6.65
C PRO A 142 -18.33 -7.20 7.32
N GLN A 143 -18.58 -8.31 6.67
CA GLN A 143 -19.16 -9.47 7.35
C GLN A 143 -18.15 -9.90 8.43
N ARG A 144 -18.38 -9.46 9.67
CA ARG A 144 -17.45 -9.72 10.78
C ARG A 144 -17.69 -11.10 11.32
N LEU A 145 -17.02 -12.07 10.72
CA LEU A 145 -16.99 -13.45 11.22
C LEU A 145 -15.77 -13.63 12.14
N PRO A 146 -15.85 -14.51 13.13
CA PRO A 146 -14.66 -14.96 13.84
C PRO A 146 -13.76 -15.72 12.87
N VAL A 147 -12.51 -15.27 12.72
CA VAL A 147 -11.51 -15.86 11.83
C VAL A 147 -10.33 -16.32 12.68
N GLU A 148 -9.98 -17.58 12.56
CA GLU A 148 -8.71 -18.10 13.09
C GLU A 148 -7.56 -17.61 12.23
N PHE A 149 -6.96 -16.50 12.65
CA PHE A 149 -5.99 -15.78 11.84
C PHE A 149 -4.69 -16.53 11.63
N ASP A 150 -4.27 -17.36 12.60
CA ASP A 150 -3.12 -18.26 12.45
C ASP A 150 -3.33 -19.27 11.31
N ALA A 151 -4.46 -19.94 11.30
CA ALA A 151 -4.80 -20.90 10.24
C ALA A 151 -4.82 -20.24 8.86
N LEU A 152 -5.40 -19.02 8.76
CA LEU A 152 -5.42 -18.23 7.54
C LEU A 152 -4.01 -17.83 7.10
N VAL A 153 -3.13 -17.42 8.02
CA VAL A 153 -1.73 -17.08 7.70
C VAL A 153 -0.99 -18.31 7.19
N ARG A 154 -1.12 -19.47 7.83
CA ARG A 154 -0.49 -20.74 7.39
C ARG A 154 -0.96 -21.11 5.97
N GLU A 155 -2.25 -21.01 5.69
CA GLU A 155 -2.78 -21.25 4.34
C GLU A 155 -2.15 -20.31 3.30
N CYS A 156 -2.05 -19.01 3.61
CA CYS A 156 -1.41 -18.04 2.72
C CYS A 156 0.08 -18.33 2.50
N LEU A 157 0.79 -18.83 3.52
CA LEU A 157 2.19 -19.23 3.42
C LEU A 157 2.37 -20.42 2.46
N GLU A 158 1.53 -21.44 2.56
CA GLU A 158 1.58 -22.60 1.65
C GLU A 158 1.24 -22.19 0.19
N LEU A 159 0.25 -21.32 0.01
CA LEU A 159 -0.06 -20.76 -1.30
C LEU A 159 1.09 -19.94 -1.89
N ALA A 160 1.77 -19.14 -1.05
CA ALA A 160 2.93 -18.37 -1.49
C ALA A 160 4.12 -19.29 -1.85
N ARG A 161 4.39 -20.35 -1.07
CA ARG A 161 5.40 -21.36 -1.39
C ARG A 161 5.16 -22.00 -2.76
N THR A 162 3.93 -22.46 -2.99
CA THR A 162 3.56 -23.09 -4.27
C THR A 162 3.67 -22.11 -5.44
N ARG A 163 3.12 -20.91 -5.30
CA ARG A 163 3.08 -19.89 -6.37
C ARG A 163 4.47 -19.40 -6.77
N HIS A 164 5.36 -19.22 -5.81
CA HIS A 164 6.69 -18.66 -6.04
C HIS A 164 7.79 -19.72 -6.05
N HIS A 165 7.44 -21.02 -6.00
CA HIS A 165 8.37 -22.14 -5.95
C HIS A 165 9.45 -22.03 -4.85
N LEU A 166 9.03 -21.57 -3.66
CA LEU A 166 9.93 -21.33 -2.54
C LEU A 166 10.25 -22.64 -1.79
N GLN A 167 11.51 -22.74 -1.36
CA GLN A 167 11.92 -23.82 -0.47
C GLN A 167 11.50 -23.52 0.98
N THR A 168 11.50 -24.55 1.81
CA THR A 168 11.16 -24.40 3.24
C THR A 168 12.13 -23.45 3.98
N SER A 169 13.38 -23.37 3.52
CA SER A 169 14.40 -22.45 4.04
C SER A 169 14.18 -20.99 3.70
N ASP A 170 13.38 -20.70 2.67
CA ASP A 170 13.20 -19.34 2.13
C ASP A 170 12.11 -18.58 2.89
N LEU A 171 11.20 -19.32 3.56
CA LEU A 171 10.05 -18.78 4.26
C LEU A 171 9.92 -19.39 5.65
N GLU A 172 10.35 -18.67 6.66
CA GLU A 172 10.28 -19.09 8.07
C GLU A 172 9.03 -18.51 8.73
N TYR A 173 8.27 -19.36 9.44
CA TYR A 173 7.10 -18.93 10.21
C TYR A 173 7.33 -19.17 11.69
N ARG A 174 7.07 -18.15 12.51
CA ARG A 174 7.12 -18.23 13.98
C ARG A 174 5.82 -17.70 14.58
N GLU A 175 5.30 -18.43 15.52
CA GLU A 175 4.14 -18.06 16.31
C GLU A 175 4.55 -17.78 17.75
N SER A 176 4.23 -16.59 18.25
CA SER A 176 4.52 -16.12 19.62
C SER A 176 3.25 -15.64 20.30
N LEU A 177 2.20 -16.47 20.31
CA LEU A 177 0.89 -16.10 20.88
C LEU A 177 0.89 -16.11 22.41
N PHE A 178 1.89 -16.72 23.04
CA PHE A 178 2.06 -16.77 24.49
C PHE A 178 3.34 -16.02 24.88
N SER A 179 3.20 -14.76 25.23
CA SER A 179 4.23 -14.07 26.00
C SER A 179 4.04 -14.52 27.44
N SER A 180 5.02 -15.28 27.95
CA SER A 180 5.31 -15.61 29.32
C SER A 180 4.68 -14.67 30.36
N VAL A 181 3.49 -15.00 30.84
CA VAL A 181 3.02 -14.52 32.15
C VAL A 181 2.99 -15.74 33.08
N SER A 182 3.87 -15.67 34.11
CA SER A 182 3.84 -16.45 35.33
C SER A 182 4.40 -17.87 35.32
N LEU A 183 5.74 -17.95 35.37
CA LEU A 183 6.40 -18.94 36.24
C LEU A 183 6.57 -18.33 37.64
N GLN A 184 5.49 -18.09 38.37
CA GLN A 184 5.51 -17.94 39.80
C GLN A 184 4.12 -18.27 40.34
N SER A 185 3.91 -19.52 40.63
CA SER A 185 3.14 -20.08 41.76
C SER A 185 2.80 -21.52 41.44
N GLY A 186 3.42 -22.41 42.14
CA GLY A 186 3.18 -23.86 42.04
C GLY A 186 1.74 -24.18 42.44
N SER A 187 1.07 -24.88 41.56
CA SER A 187 0.10 -25.93 41.89
C SER A 187 -0.19 -26.72 40.61
N LEU A 188 0.28 -27.97 40.63
CA LEU A 188 -0.10 -29.01 39.69
C LEU A 188 -1.59 -29.27 39.81
N GLN A 189 -2.36 -28.86 38.80
CA GLN A 189 -3.67 -29.42 38.52
C GLN A 189 -3.67 -29.92 37.10
N ASN A 190 -3.65 -31.27 36.98
CA ASN A 190 -3.90 -32.03 35.76
C ASN A 190 -5.36 -31.85 35.39
N GLY A 191 -5.66 -30.85 34.55
CA GLY A 191 -6.89 -30.73 33.82
C GLY A 191 -6.59 -30.72 32.32
N PRO A 192 -7.47 -31.26 31.44
CA PRO A 192 -7.23 -31.18 30.00
C PRO A 192 -7.07 -29.74 29.60
N LEU A 193 -5.98 -29.44 28.86
CA LEU A 193 -5.67 -28.13 28.28
C LEU A 193 -6.88 -27.65 27.46
N GLN A 194 -7.74 -26.88 28.10
CA GLN A 194 -8.76 -26.12 27.39
C GLN A 194 -8.03 -25.05 26.57
N ASN A 195 -8.30 -25.07 25.26
CA ASN A 195 -7.76 -24.24 24.23
C ASN A 195 -7.63 -22.78 24.67
N GLY A 196 -6.44 -22.39 25.10
CA GLY A 196 -6.12 -21.00 25.43
C GLY A 196 -6.18 -20.15 24.18
N GLY A 197 -6.95 -19.10 24.26
CA GLY A 197 -7.20 -18.01 23.34
C GLY A 197 -6.41 -17.99 22.02
N GLY A 198 -6.93 -18.65 20.99
CA GLY A 198 -6.34 -18.67 19.66
C GLY A 198 -6.22 -17.27 19.05
N ALA A 199 -5.45 -17.15 18.00
CA ALA A 199 -5.30 -15.93 17.21
C ALA A 199 -6.61 -15.59 16.46
N CYS A 200 -7.70 -15.31 17.19
CA CYS A 200 -9.00 -15.03 16.61
C CYS A 200 -9.18 -13.52 16.40
N VAL A 201 -9.63 -13.13 15.20
CA VAL A 201 -9.99 -11.77 14.84
C VAL A 201 -11.41 -11.72 14.27
N LEU A 202 -12.10 -10.58 14.44
CA LEU A 202 -13.40 -10.35 13.80
C LEU A 202 -13.19 -9.68 12.45
N GLY A 203 -13.49 -10.37 11.35
CA GLY A 203 -13.24 -9.82 10.03
C GLY A 203 -13.84 -10.63 8.89
N ASP A 204 -13.58 -10.15 7.69
CA ASP A 204 -13.88 -10.84 6.44
C ASP A 204 -12.69 -11.72 6.06
N PRO A 205 -12.85 -13.07 6.00
CA PRO A 205 -11.74 -13.98 5.73
C PRO A 205 -11.06 -13.71 4.39
N GLU A 206 -11.82 -13.37 3.34
CA GLU A 206 -11.28 -13.11 2.01
C GLU A 206 -10.48 -11.80 1.94
N GLU A 207 -10.93 -10.77 2.65
CA GLU A 207 -10.17 -9.53 2.76
C GLU A 207 -8.88 -9.76 3.54
N LEU A 208 -8.93 -10.47 4.67
CA LEU A 208 -7.74 -10.80 5.47
C LEU A 208 -6.75 -11.66 4.68
N ARG A 209 -7.23 -12.69 3.96
CA ARG A 209 -6.43 -13.49 3.02
C ARG A 209 -5.74 -12.60 1.98
N THR A 210 -6.50 -11.67 1.38
CA THR A 210 -5.97 -10.71 0.41
C THR A 210 -4.87 -9.84 1.01
N ALA A 211 -5.02 -9.39 2.26
CA ALA A 211 -4.00 -8.59 2.92
C ALA A 211 -2.71 -9.38 3.15
N VAL A 212 -2.80 -10.58 3.71
CA VAL A 212 -1.64 -11.45 3.99
C VAL A 212 -0.93 -11.82 2.68
N SER A 213 -1.66 -12.26 1.65
CA SER A 213 -1.09 -12.59 0.34
C SER A 213 -0.34 -11.41 -0.27
N ASN A 214 -0.90 -10.19 -0.23
CA ASN A 214 -0.20 -8.99 -0.72
C ASN A 214 1.09 -8.68 0.05
N LEU A 215 1.16 -8.97 1.35
CA LEU A 215 2.38 -8.79 2.14
C LEU A 215 3.46 -9.80 1.72
N LEU A 216 3.08 -11.08 1.56
CA LEU A 216 3.98 -12.14 1.14
C LEU A 216 4.48 -11.94 -0.30
N ASP A 217 3.59 -11.65 -1.24
CA ASP A 217 3.94 -11.36 -2.64
C ASP A 217 4.91 -10.17 -2.73
N ASN A 218 4.73 -9.12 -1.92
CA ASN A 218 5.66 -8.01 -1.88
C ASN A 218 7.03 -8.43 -1.32
N ALA A 219 7.08 -9.21 -0.24
CA ALA A 219 8.33 -9.67 0.36
C ALA A 219 9.15 -10.51 -0.65
N VAL A 220 8.51 -11.42 -1.39
CA VAL A 220 9.16 -12.20 -2.46
C VAL A 220 9.64 -11.28 -3.58
N LYS A 221 8.78 -10.43 -4.08
CA LYS A 221 9.01 -9.58 -5.23
C LYS A 221 10.17 -8.59 -5.05
N TYR A 222 10.37 -8.10 -3.84
CA TYR A 222 11.43 -7.13 -3.52
C TYR A 222 12.69 -7.76 -2.94
N SER A 223 12.84 -9.12 -3.05
CA SER A 223 14.02 -9.88 -2.65
C SER A 223 14.69 -10.56 -3.87
N PRO A 224 15.26 -9.80 -4.85
CA PRO A 224 15.78 -10.36 -6.09
C PRO A 224 17.02 -11.24 -5.91
N ASP A 225 17.85 -10.99 -4.90
CA ASP A 225 19.13 -11.66 -4.69
C ASP A 225 19.03 -12.93 -3.83
N GLY A 226 17.82 -13.46 -3.67
CA GLY A 226 17.50 -14.65 -2.89
C GLY A 226 16.41 -14.36 -1.87
N VAL A 227 15.36 -15.17 -1.93
CA VAL A 227 14.20 -14.97 -1.06
C VAL A 227 14.54 -15.47 0.33
N ARG A 228 14.47 -14.59 1.33
CA ARG A 228 14.52 -14.94 2.76
C ARG A 228 13.49 -14.10 3.49
N ILE A 229 12.41 -14.76 3.87
CA ILE A 229 11.25 -14.10 4.48
C ILE A 229 11.01 -14.73 5.85
N SER A 230 10.92 -13.91 6.88
CA SER A 230 10.50 -14.31 8.22
C SER A 230 9.13 -13.73 8.50
N VAL A 231 8.19 -14.59 8.84
CA VAL A 231 6.82 -14.22 9.22
C VAL A 231 6.61 -14.56 10.67
N GLU A 232 6.23 -13.58 11.46
CA GLU A 232 5.95 -13.72 12.89
C GLU A 232 4.53 -13.29 13.19
N LEU A 233 3.78 -14.16 13.86
CA LEU A 233 2.47 -13.85 14.41
C LEU A 233 2.56 -13.80 15.93
N ALA A 234 2.30 -12.66 16.53
CA ALA A 234 2.41 -12.44 17.96
C ALA A 234 1.16 -11.76 18.52
N ALA A 235 0.86 -12.05 19.78
CA ALA A 235 -0.05 -11.23 20.56
C ALA A 235 0.73 -10.05 21.16
N ALA A 236 0.23 -8.84 20.98
CA ALA A 236 0.78 -7.64 21.59
C ALA A 236 -0.11 -7.18 22.75
N GLU A 237 0.40 -6.26 23.57
CA GLU A 237 -0.39 -5.58 24.60
C GLU A 237 -1.64 -4.93 23.99
N GLU A 238 -2.66 -4.64 24.80
CA GLU A 238 -3.94 -4.03 24.39
C GLU A 238 -4.81 -4.91 23.47
N ASP A 239 -4.84 -6.23 23.66
CA ASP A 239 -5.67 -7.14 22.83
C ASP A 239 -5.47 -6.98 21.33
N ARG A 240 -4.21 -6.88 20.90
CA ARG A 240 -3.86 -6.81 19.49
C ARG A 240 -3.12 -8.04 19.02
N LEU A 241 -3.45 -8.46 17.82
CA LEU A 241 -2.73 -9.47 17.06
C LEU A 241 -1.84 -8.77 16.03
N VAL A 242 -0.57 -9.15 16.00
CA VAL A 242 0.46 -8.51 15.17
C VAL A 242 1.09 -9.54 14.26
N LEU A 243 0.93 -9.33 12.95
CA LEU A 243 1.65 -10.07 11.92
C LEU A 243 2.81 -9.22 11.41
N ARG A 244 4.05 -9.72 11.54
CA ARG A 244 5.25 -9.11 10.99
C ARG A 244 5.76 -9.95 9.82
N VAL A 245 5.90 -9.32 8.67
CA VAL A 245 6.53 -9.92 7.49
C VAL A 245 7.83 -9.18 7.24
N ARG A 246 8.96 -9.86 7.43
CA ARG A 246 10.30 -9.31 7.25
C ARG A 246 10.97 -9.97 6.05
N ASP A 247 11.43 -9.16 5.11
CA ASP A 247 12.27 -9.57 3.98
C ASP A 247 13.72 -9.10 4.16
N GLN A 248 14.63 -9.72 3.44
CA GLN A 248 16.04 -9.31 3.32
C GLN A 248 16.31 -8.68 1.94
N GLY A 249 15.31 -8.00 1.37
CA GLY A 249 15.37 -7.45 0.04
C GLY A 249 16.02 -6.07 -0.06
N VAL A 250 15.60 -5.34 -1.08
CA VAL A 250 16.19 -4.04 -1.49
C VAL A 250 16.02 -2.90 -0.47
N GLY A 251 15.16 -3.07 0.54
CA GLY A 251 14.90 -2.05 1.55
C GLY A 251 14.17 -0.80 1.02
N ILE A 252 13.79 0.09 1.93
CA ILE A 252 13.01 1.29 1.63
C ILE A 252 13.65 2.50 2.32
N PRO A 253 13.93 3.61 1.62
CA PRO A 253 14.39 4.84 2.24
C PRO A 253 13.37 5.38 3.25
N GLU A 254 13.83 5.91 4.37
CA GLU A 254 12.97 6.39 5.46
C GLU A 254 11.88 7.36 5.00
N GLN A 255 12.23 8.28 4.09
CA GLN A 255 11.30 9.28 3.52
C GLN A 255 10.13 8.67 2.76
N GLU A 256 10.28 7.41 2.28
CA GLU A 256 9.29 6.71 1.47
C GLU A 256 8.38 5.78 2.30
N LEU A 257 8.76 5.40 3.52
CA LEU A 257 8.04 4.45 4.37
C LEU A 257 6.55 4.78 4.58
N LYS A 258 6.21 6.06 4.72
CA LYS A 258 4.81 6.51 4.83
C LYS A 258 4.09 6.59 3.49
N ARG A 259 4.85 6.69 2.38
CA ARG A 259 4.32 6.91 1.03
C ARG A 259 3.98 5.62 0.32
N ILE A 260 4.67 4.51 0.63
CA ILE A 260 4.44 3.19 0.01
C ILE A 260 3.01 2.67 0.18
N PHE A 261 2.27 3.14 1.19
CA PHE A 261 0.87 2.82 1.43
C PHE A 261 -0.12 3.72 0.67
N LYS A 262 0.37 4.68 -0.12
CA LYS A 262 -0.51 5.49 -0.98
C LYS A 262 -0.87 4.69 -2.23
N ARG A 263 -2.09 4.91 -2.70
CA ARG A 263 -2.60 4.29 -3.93
C ARG A 263 -1.67 4.62 -5.11
N PHE A 264 -1.26 3.60 -5.87
CA PHE A 264 -0.41 3.70 -7.07
C PHE A 264 1.01 4.22 -6.82
N TYR A 265 1.41 4.31 -5.55
CA TYR A 265 2.74 4.79 -5.23
C TYR A 265 3.79 3.69 -5.41
N ARG A 266 4.89 4.05 -6.03
CA ARG A 266 6.08 3.20 -6.20
C ARG A 266 7.33 4.03 -5.91
N VAL A 267 8.28 3.43 -5.24
CA VAL A 267 9.59 4.06 -4.99
C VAL A 267 10.36 4.08 -6.31
N THR A 268 10.80 5.28 -6.72
CA THR A 268 11.55 5.48 -7.97
C THR A 268 13.05 5.36 -7.69
N GLN A 269 13.57 4.15 -7.69
CA GLN A 269 15.01 3.87 -7.59
C GLN A 269 15.45 3.06 -8.81
N ARG A 270 16.73 3.25 -9.25
CA ARG A 270 17.29 2.50 -10.38
C ARG A 270 17.28 0.99 -10.14
N SER A 271 17.57 0.54 -8.93
CA SER A 271 17.52 -0.88 -8.51
C SER A 271 16.10 -1.48 -8.57
N LEU A 272 15.06 -0.66 -8.48
CA LEU A 272 13.65 -1.06 -8.48
C LEU A 272 12.96 -0.89 -9.84
N SER A 273 13.66 -0.36 -10.85
CA SER A 273 13.09 -0.10 -12.18
C SER A 273 12.62 -1.37 -12.89
N GLN A 274 13.25 -2.52 -12.61
CA GLN A 274 12.89 -3.82 -13.18
C GLN A 274 11.76 -4.54 -12.41
N VAL A 275 11.45 -4.15 -11.17
CA VAL A 275 10.39 -4.77 -10.37
C VAL A 275 9.03 -4.30 -10.88
N LYS A 276 8.29 -5.16 -11.58
CA LYS A 276 6.96 -4.85 -12.16
C LYS A 276 5.89 -4.75 -11.08
N GLY A 277 4.86 -3.90 -11.25
CA GLY A 277 3.68 -3.88 -10.39
C GLY A 277 2.89 -2.58 -10.37
N THR A 278 1.63 -2.68 -9.99
CA THR A 278 0.60 -1.63 -10.02
C THR A 278 0.74 -0.58 -8.91
N GLY A 279 1.47 -0.87 -7.82
CA GLY A 279 1.50 -0.02 -6.61
C GLY A 279 0.19 -0.05 -5.81
N LEU A 280 -0.59 -1.12 -5.94
CA LEU A 280 -1.88 -1.30 -5.25
C LEU A 280 -1.79 -2.19 -4.00
N GLY A 281 -0.87 -3.16 -3.96
CA GLY A 281 -0.84 -4.18 -2.90
C GLY A 281 -0.83 -3.60 -1.49
N LEU A 282 0.14 -2.75 -1.14
CA LEU A 282 0.21 -2.14 0.20
C LEU A 282 -0.93 -1.14 0.49
N PHE A 283 -1.48 -0.49 -0.54
CA PHE A 283 -2.68 0.33 -0.37
C PHE A 283 -3.90 -0.53 0.01
N ILE A 284 -4.08 -1.69 -0.64
CA ILE A 284 -5.14 -2.66 -0.31
C ILE A 284 -4.96 -3.15 1.13
N VAL A 285 -3.74 -3.56 1.52
CA VAL A 285 -3.43 -3.97 2.90
C VAL A 285 -3.82 -2.88 3.91
N ARG A 286 -3.47 -1.62 3.66
CA ARG A 286 -3.82 -0.50 4.53
C ARG A 286 -5.33 -0.27 4.61
N SER A 287 -6.03 -0.43 3.51
CA SER A 287 -7.49 -0.28 3.46
C SER A 287 -8.17 -1.37 4.28
N ILE A 288 -7.74 -2.63 4.11
CA ILE A 288 -8.23 -3.78 4.88
C ILE A 288 -7.94 -3.62 6.37
N ALA A 289 -6.69 -3.25 6.74
CA ALA A 289 -6.33 -2.99 8.13
C ALA A 289 -7.30 -2.00 8.79
N ARG A 290 -7.51 -0.84 8.16
CA ARG A 290 -8.42 0.20 8.66
C ARG A 290 -9.87 -0.26 8.76
N LYS A 291 -10.36 -1.01 7.79
CA LYS A 291 -11.71 -1.56 7.77
C LYS A 291 -11.95 -2.52 8.93
N HIS A 292 -10.90 -3.24 9.35
CA HIS A 292 -10.91 -4.16 10.48
C HIS A 292 -10.51 -3.52 11.82
N GLY A 293 -10.39 -2.18 11.90
CA GLY A 293 -10.02 -1.47 13.12
C GLY A 293 -8.54 -1.60 13.49
N GLY A 294 -7.74 -2.08 12.56
CA GLY A 294 -6.30 -2.27 12.72
C GLY A 294 -5.46 -1.16 12.06
N ARG A 295 -4.17 -1.41 11.99
CA ARG A 295 -3.20 -0.52 11.34
C ARG A 295 -2.11 -1.32 10.63
N VAL A 296 -1.43 -0.68 9.67
CA VAL A 296 -0.25 -1.23 8.99
C VAL A 296 0.81 -0.15 8.87
N PHE A 297 2.06 -0.55 9.07
CA PHE A 297 3.23 0.31 8.90
C PHE A 297 4.44 -0.51 8.48
N ALA A 298 5.47 0.16 8.00
CA ALA A 298 6.70 -0.47 7.55
C ALA A 298 7.91 0.18 8.23
N GLN A 299 8.95 -0.63 8.43
CA GLN A 299 10.25 -0.25 8.97
C GLN A 299 11.33 -0.82 8.04
N SER A 300 12.37 -0.03 7.80
CA SER A 300 13.54 -0.43 7.02
C SER A 300 14.72 0.47 7.41
N ASP A 301 15.89 -0.14 7.56
CA ASP A 301 17.14 0.58 7.86
C ASP A 301 17.78 1.20 6.61
N GLY A 302 17.04 1.24 5.50
CA GLY A 302 17.46 1.83 4.23
C GLY A 302 17.70 0.82 3.12
N ALA A 303 18.31 1.30 2.03
CA ALA A 303 18.55 0.50 0.83
C ALA A 303 19.45 -0.70 1.13
N GLY A 304 19.07 -1.89 0.66
CA GLY A 304 19.80 -3.15 0.85
C GLY A 304 19.68 -3.76 2.26
N LYS A 305 18.85 -3.19 3.14
CA LYS A 305 18.69 -3.67 4.52
C LYS A 305 17.40 -4.45 4.78
N GLY A 306 16.64 -4.73 3.71
CA GLY A 306 15.33 -5.37 3.80
C GLY A 306 14.25 -4.47 4.39
N THR A 307 13.07 -5.03 4.53
CA THR A 307 11.89 -4.32 5.05
C THR A 307 11.11 -5.22 6.00
N THR A 308 10.57 -4.63 7.05
CA THR A 308 9.60 -5.27 7.93
C THR A 308 8.27 -4.55 7.79
N VAL A 309 7.25 -5.25 7.34
CA VAL A 309 5.87 -4.73 7.31
C VAL A 309 5.10 -5.34 8.47
N THR A 310 4.55 -4.47 9.31
CA THR A 310 3.77 -4.87 10.49
C THR A 310 2.29 -4.59 10.24
N PHE A 311 1.46 -5.62 10.36
CA PHE A 311 0.01 -5.58 10.20
C PHE A 311 -0.63 -5.94 11.55
N GLU A 312 -1.37 -5.00 12.12
CA GLU A 312 -1.98 -5.13 13.44
C GLU A 312 -3.50 -5.15 13.33
N LEU A 313 -4.14 -6.06 14.03
CA LEU A 313 -5.59 -6.21 14.12
C LEU A 313 -6.04 -6.26 15.58
N PRO A 314 -7.27 -5.82 15.91
CA PRO A 314 -7.87 -6.09 17.21
C PRO A 314 -8.04 -7.61 17.37
N ARG A 315 -7.53 -8.14 18.48
CA ARG A 315 -7.70 -9.54 18.87
C ARG A 315 -9.07 -9.70 19.53
N ARG A 316 -9.76 -10.78 19.24
CA ARG A 316 -10.90 -11.21 20.04
C ARG A 316 -10.39 -12.16 21.10
N VAL A 317 -10.48 -11.75 22.35
CA VAL A 317 -10.36 -12.67 23.48
C VAL A 317 -11.70 -13.38 23.60
N ALA A 318 -11.69 -14.71 23.57
CA ALA A 318 -12.88 -15.55 23.63
C ALA A 318 -13.50 -15.50 25.04
#